data_f4e125d96b9bd47d26cb34e21bcd2d0c
#
_entry.id   f4e125d96b9bd47d26cb34e21bcd2d0c
#
_cell.length_a   1.000
_cell.length_b   1.000
_cell.length_c   1.000
_cell.angle_alpha   90.00
_cell.angle_beta   90.00
_cell.angle_gamma   90.00
#
_symmetry.space_group_name_H-M   'P 1'
#
loop_
_entity.id
_entity.type
_entity.pdbx_description
1 polymer ?
#
loop_
_entity_poly.entity_id
_entity_poly.type
_entity_poly.pdbx_seq_one_letter_code
_entity_poly.pdbx_strand_id
1 'polypeptide(L)'
;MGNLRDKIWLLGETPGSHHKVKGYNLPGENKMTPIEGLEYFDIKNLCRMKMRSDMGMTYMEDPYIVDEKGSMEKLSLTLIGSCAWRPAKGKRDDMDEILEIAKKDKRLVSAINDDFFYPERMEIYTPEVLAEQREILHTALDRPLEFWSVAYERECKTGADIYAHAKEYDLTTLWIWYSENIDEMNKYLEWGRSLTKDGRVILGVYMYDYGNARPISDDHMKKQLDFTYEKLVSGEIEGAMLHSSCNMDIGLSATQITKEWLDNIK
;
A
#
# COMPACT_ATOMS: atom_id res chain seq x y z
N MET A 1 -4.25 -24.16 7.97
CA MET A 1 -4.38 -22.84 7.37
C MET A 1 -3.56 -21.87 8.19
N GLY A 2 -2.74 -21.00 7.58
CA GLY A 2 -2.04 -19.96 8.34
C GLY A 2 -3.03 -18.96 8.91
N ASN A 3 -2.60 -18.20 9.92
CA ASN A 3 -3.41 -17.15 10.51
C ASN A 3 -3.68 -16.06 9.43
N LEU A 4 -4.96 -15.72 9.17
CA LEU A 4 -5.30 -14.70 8.17
C LEU A 4 -4.73 -13.32 8.51
N ARG A 5 -4.51 -13.01 9.79
CA ARG A 5 -3.86 -11.76 10.23
C ARG A 5 -2.44 -11.60 9.67
N ASP A 6 -1.72 -12.72 9.43
CA ASP A 6 -0.37 -12.68 8.84
C ASP A 6 -0.37 -12.19 7.38
N LYS A 7 -1.56 -12.06 6.77
CA LYS A 7 -1.77 -11.52 5.43
C LYS A 7 -2.25 -10.07 5.42
N ILE A 8 -2.46 -9.46 6.59
CA ILE A 8 -2.95 -8.08 6.71
C ILE A 8 -1.78 -7.13 6.86
N TRP A 9 -1.81 -6.05 6.08
CA TRP A 9 -0.83 -4.97 6.05
C TRP A 9 -1.46 -3.68 6.56
N LEU A 10 -0.66 -2.83 7.20
CA LEU A 10 -1.01 -1.43 7.46
C LEU A 10 -0.20 -0.53 6.51
N LEU A 11 -0.87 0.36 5.79
CA LEU A 11 -0.20 1.47 5.14
C LEU A 11 0.17 2.51 6.21
N GLY A 12 1.46 2.66 6.43
CA GLY A 12 2.00 3.51 7.48
C GLY A 12 2.53 4.82 6.92
N GLU A 13 1.97 5.92 7.36
CA GLU A 13 2.31 7.27 6.94
C GLU A 13 2.75 8.11 8.13
N THR A 14 3.42 9.23 7.84
CA THR A 14 3.82 10.19 8.88
C THR A 14 2.59 10.75 9.59
N PRO A 15 2.55 10.74 10.94
CA PRO A 15 1.43 11.30 11.68
C PRO A 15 1.07 12.73 11.22
N GLY A 16 -0.22 12.99 11.06
CA GLY A 16 -0.75 14.28 10.59
C GLY A 16 -0.55 14.58 9.11
N SER A 17 0.12 13.71 8.33
CA SER A 17 0.43 14.00 6.92
C SER A 17 -0.83 14.20 6.08
N HIS A 18 -1.85 13.35 6.25
CA HIS A 18 -3.13 13.44 5.52
C HIS A 18 -3.97 14.64 5.92
N HIS A 19 -3.93 15.06 7.18
CA HIS A 19 -4.62 16.26 7.65
C HIS A 19 -4.12 17.53 6.95
N LYS A 20 -2.86 17.53 6.51
CA LYS A 20 -2.24 18.66 5.79
C LYS A 20 -2.57 18.66 4.29
N VAL A 21 -3.13 17.58 3.74
CA VAL A 21 -3.49 17.51 2.32
C VAL A 21 -4.82 18.20 2.09
N LYS A 22 -4.78 19.34 1.37
CA LYS A 22 -6.01 20.03 0.98
C LYS A 22 -6.86 19.11 0.09
N GLY A 23 -8.13 18.98 0.44
CA GLY A 23 -9.08 18.17 -0.30
C GLY A 23 -9.41 16.83 0.34
N TYR A 24 -8.60 16.31 1.27
CA TYR A 24 -8.99 15.11 2.01
C TYR A 24 -10.04 15.36 3.08
N ASN A 25 -10.04 16.55 3.69
CA ASN A 25 -11.06 16.99 4.66
C ASN A 25 -11.24 16.02 5.84
N LEU A 26 -10.13 15.49 6.36
CA LEU A 26 -10.17 14.60 7.53
C LEU A 26 -10.71 15.31 8.77
N PRO A 27 -11.48 14.63 9.63
CA PRO A 27 -12.11 15.23 10.82
C PRO A 27 -11.13 15.61 11.93
N GLY A 28 -9.88 15.16 11.85
CA GLY A 28 -8.85 15.45 12.83
C GLY A 28 -7.44 15.14 12.33
N GLU A 29 -6.45 15.61 13.06
CA GLU A 29 -5.04 15.30 12.84
C GLU A 29 -4.63 14.09 13.69
N ASN A 30 -4.23 13.01 13.05
CA ASN A 30 -3.76 11.82 13.75
C ASN A 30 -2.39 12.05 14.39
N LYS A 31 -2.13 11.34 15.50
CA LYS A 31 -0.86 11.33 16.22
C LYS A 31 -0.21 9.96 16.30
N MET A 32 -1.01 8.92 16.10
CA MET A 32 -0.56 7.54 16.15
C MET A 32 0.49 7.28 15.05
N THR A 33 1.61 6.72 15.45
CA THR A 33 2.68 6.30 14.54
C THR A 33 2.30 5.00 13.81
N PRO A 34 2.96 4.65 12.69
CA PRO A 34 2.76 3.38 12.03
C PRO A 34 2.96 2.15 12.93
N ILE A 35 3.97 2.16 13.80
CA ILE A 35 4.24 1.05 14.73
C ILE A 35 3.13 0.93 15.78
N GLU A 36 2.71 2.05 16.39
CA GLU A 36 1.54 2.06 17.29
C GLU A 36 0.27 1.58 16.59
N GLY A 37 0.14 1.87 15.29
CA GLY A 37 -0.95 1.37 14.46
C GLY A 37 -0.94 -0.16 14.30
N LEU A 38 0.23 -0.77 14.07
CA LEU A 38 0.38 -2.22 14.07
C LEU A 38 -0.04 -2.82 15.42
N GLU A 39 0.44 -2.24 16.54
CA GLU A 39 0.10 -2.69 17.89
C GLU A 39 -1.40 -2.55 18.18
N TYR A 40 -2.03 -1.45 17.76
CA TYR A 40 -3.47 -1.22 17.94
C TYR A 40 -4.32 -2.27 17.21
N PHE A 41 -3.98 -2.61 15.97
CA PHE A 41 -4.69 -3.60 15.18
C PHE A 41 -4.25 -5.05 15.44
N ASP A 42 -3.18 -5.26 16.21
CA ASP A 42 -2.55 -6.56 16.40
C ASP A 42 -2.23 -7.26 15.08
N ILE A 43 -1.60 -6.53 14.15
CA ILE A 43 -1.08 -7.01 12.87
C ILE A 43 0.41 -6.69 12.77
N LYS A 44 1.13 -7.33 11.82
CA LYS A 44 2.59 -7.33 11.85
C LYS A 44 3.26 -6.90 10.55
N ASN A 45 2.50 -6.58 9.52
CA ASN A 45 3.07 -6.18 8.24
C ASN A 45 2.84 -4.69 8.01
N LEU A 46 3.92 -3.97 7.73
CA LEU A 46 3.93 -2.54 7.46
C LEU A 46 4.31 -2.25 6.01
N CYS A 47 3.48 -1.50 5.31
CA CYS A 47 3.88 -0.80 4.09
C CYS A 47 4.13 0.66 4.43
N ARG A 48 5.39 1.08 4.52
CA ARG A 48 5.74 2.46 4.86
C ARG A 48 5.70 3.33 3.61
N MET A 49 4.85 4.34 3.65
CA MET A 49 4.73 5.37 2.63
C MET A 49 5.27 6.70 3.14
N LYS A 50 6.18 7.31 2.38
CA LYS A 50 6.60 8.70 2.59
C LYS A 50 5.67 9.64 1.83
N MET A 51 5.11 10.62 2.53
CA MET A 51 4.31 11.68 1.93
C MET A 51 5.18 12.86 1.47
N ARG A 52 4.59 13.81 0.73
CA ARG A 52 5.30 15.04 0.31
C ARG A 52 5.91 15.82 1.49
N SER A 53 5.33 15.73 2.68
CA SER A 53 5.88 16.30 3.91
C SER A 53 7.22 15.69 4.32
N ASP A 54 7.50 14.48 3.84
CA ASP A 54 8.71 13.72 4.17
C ASP A 54 9.77 13.82 3.08
N MET A 55 9.54 14.67 2.07
CA MET A 55 10.49 14.87 0.96
C MET A 55 11.82 15.39 1.49
N GLY A 56 12.86 14.59 1.30
CA GLY A 56 14.22 14.86 1.77
C GLY A 56 14.64 14.03 2.98
N MET A 57 13.72 13.37 3.67
CA MET A 57 14.04 12.35 4.67
C MET A 57 14.38 11.04 3.95
N THR A 58 15.50 10.44 4.29
CA THR A 58 15.85 9.10 3.83
C THR A 58 15.11 8.04 4.64
N TYR A 59 14.92 6.84 4.09
CA TYR A 59 14.39 5.72 4.89
C TYR A 59 15.36 5.28 5.98
N MET A 60 16.66 5.51 5.78
CA MET A 60 17.68 5.23 6.81
C MET A 60 17.52 6.09 8.07
N GLU A 61 16.90 7.26 7.93
CA GLU A 61 16.64 8.21 9.01
C GLU A 61 15.16 8.22 9.44
N ASP A 62 14.33 7.36 8.82
CA ASP A 62 12.88 7.33 9.09
C ASP A 62 12.58 6.70 10.45
N PRO A 63 12.10 7.49 11.44
CA PRO A 63 11.81 6.96 12.76
C PRO A 63 10.60 6.00 12.76
N TYR A 64 9.80 6.00 11.72
CA TYR A 64 8.55 5.24 11.64
C TYR A 64 8.72 3.80 11.16
N ILE A 65 9.96 3.39 10.82
CA ILE A 65 10.31 1.98 10.59
C ILE A 65 11.18 1.41 11.71
N VAL A 66 11.55 2.23 12.70
CA VAL A 66 12.27 1.78 13.90
C VAL A 66 11.29 1.05 14.80
N ASP A 67 11.52 -0.22 15.02
CA ASP A 67 10.65 -1.13 15.77
C ASP A 67 11.43 -1.75 16.93
N GLU A 68 11.53 -1.00 18.02
CA GLU A 68 12.27 -1.41 19.23
C GLU A 68 11.61 -2.61 19.95
N LYS A 69 10.30 -2.82 19.76
CA LYS A 69 9.53 -3.85 20.45
C LYS A 69 9.43 -5.16 19.67
N GLY A 70 9.78 -5.15 18.37
CA GLY A 70 9.60 -6.30 17.49
C GLY A 70 8.13 -6.54 17.11
N SER A 71 7.36 -5.46 16.95
CA SER A 71 5.94 -5.51 16.58
C SER A 71 5.74 -5.83 15.09
N MET A 72 6.78 -5.63 14.27
CA MET A 72 6.73 -5.79 12.81
C MET A 72 7.47 -7.05 12.34
N GLU A 73 6.82 -7.85 11.51
CA GLU A 73 7.41 -9.04 10.88
C GLU A 73 7.81 -8.80 9.42
N LYS A 74 7.02 -8.01 8.67
CA LYS A 74 7.32 -7.68 7.28
C LYS A 74 7.24 -6.19 7.04
N LEU A 75 8.11 -5.70 6.17
CA LEU A 75 8.19 -4.32 5.73
C LEU A 75 8.12 -4.24 4.20
N SER A 76 7.39 -3.29 3.69
CA SER A 76 7.41 -2.80 2.30
C SER A 76 7.70 -1.32 2.30
N LEU A 77 8.47 -0.82 1.33
CA LEU A 77 8.81 0.60 1.22
C LEU A 77 8.37 1.16 -0.12
N THR A 78 7.88 2.40 -0.15
CA THR A 78 7.47 3.04 -1.39
C THR A 78 8.65 3.63 -2.16
N LEU A 79 8.60 3.52 -3.49
CA LEU A 79 9.55 4.11 -4.45
C LEU A 79 9.00 5.47 -4.94
N ILE A 80 8.84 6.45 -4.06
CA ILE A 80 8.23 7.74 -4.41
C ILE A 80 9.17 8.57 -5.30
N GLY A 81 10.47 8.53 -5.00
CA GLY A 81 11.46 9.33 -5.71
C GLY A 81 11.65 8.90 -7.17
N SER A 82 11.66 7.59 -7.42
CA SER A 82 11.82 7.03 -8.76
C SER A 82 10.58 7.24 -9.64
N CYS A 83 9.38 7.30 -9.04
CA CYS A 83 8.13 7.50 -9.78
C CYS A 83 7.78 8.95 -10.04
N ALA A 84 8.27 9.90 -9.23
CA ALA A 84 7.86 11.30 -9.32
C ALA A 84 8.86 12.19 -10.05
N TRP A 85 10.17 11.89 -9.97
CA TRP A 85 11.22 12.79 -10.45
C TRP A 85 12.47 11.97 -10.74
N ARG A 86 13.11 12.24 -11.87
CA ARG A 86 14.53 11.84 -12.01
C ARG A 86 15.25 12.45 -10.80
N PRO A 87 16.02 11.65 -10.04
CA PRO A 87 16.75 12.20 -8.91
C PRO A 87 17.54 13.39 -9.38
N ALA A 88 17.40 14.53 -8.68
CA ALA A 88 18.20 15.71 -8.99
C ALA A 88 19.67 15.27 -8.96
N LYS A 89 20.45 15.69 -9.95
CA LYS A 89 21.85 15.30 -10.14
C LYS A 89 22.59 15.32 -8.79
N GLY A 90 23.00 14.15 -8.30
CA GLY A 90 23.68 13.98 -7.01
C GLY A 90 22.82 13.57 -5.80
N LYS A 91 21.51 13.28 -5.97
CA LYS A 91 20.69 12.63 -4.92
C LYS A 91 20.71 11.11 -5.16
N ARG A 92 20.71 10.36 -4.05
CA ARG A 92 20.55 8.90 -4.08
C ARG A 92 19.20 8.54 -4.69
N ASP A 93 19.18 7.46 -5.44
CA ASP A 93 17.95 6.82 -5.89
C ASP A 93 17.30 6.08 -4.70
N ASP A 94 15.97 6.13 -4.58
CA ASP A 94 15.23 5.39 -3.56
C ASP A 94 15.49 3.87 -3.67
N MET A 95 15.78 3.37 -4.86
CA MET A 95 16.15 1.97 -5.10
C MET A 95 17.44 1.59 -4.37
N ASP A 96 18.48 2.41 -4.48
CA ASP A 96 19.76 2.18 -3.78
C ASP A 96 19.56 2.17 -2.27
N GLU A 97 18.74 3.06 -1.76
CA GLU A 97 18.42 3.15 -0.34
C GLU A 97 17.67 1.91 0.15
N ILE A 98 16.66 1.47 -0.59
CA ILE A 98 15.89 0.26 -0.30
C ILE A 98 16.81 -0.97 -0.27
N LEU A 99 17.70 -1.11 -1.22
CA LEU A 99 18.66 -2.22 -1.24
C LEU A 99 19.64 -2.16 -0.06
N GLU A 100 20.08 -0.98 0.36
CA GLU A 100 20.93 -0.84 1.56
C GLU A 100 20.20 -1.24 2.85
N ILE A 101 18.93 -0.88 2.98
CA ILE A 101 18.11 -1.29 4.11
C ILE A 101 17.90 -2.81 4.08
N ALA A 102 17.53 -3.35 2.93
CA ALA A 102 17.25 -4.78 2.77
C ALA A 102 18.47 -5.68 3.07
N LYS A 103 19.69 -5.19 2.87
CA LYS A 103 20.93 -5.88 3.31
C LYS A 103 21.02 -6.03 4.82
N LYS A 104 20.46 -5.08 5.57
CA LYS A 104 20.55 -5.01 7.03
C LYS A 104 19.29 -5.53 7.71
N ASP A 105 18.12 -5.36 7.08
CA ASP A 105 16.82 -5.73 7.62
C ASP A 105 16.11 -6.74 6.71
N LYS A 106 16.09 -7.99 7.15
CA LYS A 106 15.44 -9.08 6.39
C LYS A 106 13.91 -9.01 6.39
N ARG A 107 13.31 -8.15 7.23
CA ARG A 107 11.87 -7.90 7.24
C ARG A 107 11.42 -7.16 5.98
N LEU A 108 12.29 -6.38 5.33
CA LEU A 108 11.99 -5.71 4.07
C LEU A 108 11.86 -6.75 2.96
N VAL A 109 10.64 -6.96 2.48
CA VAL A 109 10.29 -8.01 1.50
C VAL A 109 9.92 -7.47 0.13
N SER A 110 9.58 -6.18 0.02
CA SER A 110 9.13 -5.60 -1.25
C SER A 110 9.38 -4.09 -1.33
N ALA A 111 9.43 -3.62 -2.58
CA ALA A 111 9.33 -2.22 -2.94
C ALA A 111 8.05 -1.98 -3.72
N ILE A 112 7.35 -0.86 -3.49
CA ILE A 112 6.08 -0.56 -4.12
C ILE A 112 6.12 0.78 -4.86
N ASN A 113 5.74 0.79 -6.14
CA ASN A 113 5.51 2.00 -6.91
C ASN A 113 4.10 2.55 -6.62
N ASP A 114 4.04 3.59 -5.79
CA ASP A 114 2.79 4.26 -5.47
C ASP A 114 2.37 5.22 -6.58
N ASP A 115 1.05 5.26 -6.86
CA ASP A 115 0.44 6.17 -7.86
C ASP A 115 1.16 6.12 -9.23
N PHE A 116 1.60 4.94 -9.67
CA PHE A 116 2.47 4.82 -10.84
C PHE A 116 1.77 5.11 -12.17
N PHE A 117 0.52 4.64 -12.38
CA PHE A 117 -0.13 4.57 -13.70
C PHE A 117 -0.67 5.91 -14.22
N TYR A 118 0.11 6.98 -14.07
CA TYR A 118 -0.12 8.25 -14.75
C TYR A 118 0.65 8.30 -16.07
N PRO A 119 0.06 8.86 -17.16
CA PRO A 119 0.71 8.91 -18.48
C PRO A 119 2.14 9.45 -18.44
N GLU A 120 2.37 10.53 -17.71
CA GLU A 120 3.67 11.19 -17.62
C GLU A 120 4.73 10.29 -16.95
N ARG A 121 4.31 9.40 -16.05
CA ARG A 121 5.21 8.45 -15.39
C ARG A 121 5.50 7.26 -16.31
N MET A 122 4.47 6.74 -16.98
CA MET A 122 4.61 5.63 -17.92
C MET A 122 5.44 5.98 -19.16
N GLU A 123 5.46 7.26 -19.59
CA GLU A 123 6.38 7.73 -20.64
C GLU A 123 7.84 7.70 -20.22
N ILE A 124 8.14 7.93 -18.94
CA ILE A 124 9.51 7.94 -18.42
C ILE A 124 9.98 6.54 -18.06
N TYR A 125 9.11 5.78 -17.40
CA TYR A 125 9.39 4.42 -16.94
C TYR A 125 8.65 3.42 -17.83
N THR A 126 9.25 3.15 -18.98
CA THR A 126 8.70 2.16 -19.93
C THR A 126 8.69 0.74 -19.32
N PRO A 127 7.94 -0.21 -19.90
CA PRO A 127 7.98 -1.60 -19.43
C PRO A 127 9.40 -2.18 -19.33
N GLU A 128 10.32 -1.80 -20.25
CA GLU A 128 11.70 -2.25 -20.22
C GLU A 128 12.46 -1.71 -18.99
N VAL A 129 12.25 -0.43 -18.64
CA VAL A 129 12.84 0.18 -17.44
C VAL A 129 12.30 -0.48 -16.18
N LEU A 130 10.99 -0.79 -16.13
CA LEU A 130 10.40 -1.50 -15.00
C LEU A 130 10.94 -2.93 -14.90
N ALA A 131 11.13 -3.61 -16.02
CA ALA A 131 11.75 -4.94 -16.05
C ALA A 131 13.18 -4.92 -15.49
N GLU A 132 13.98 -3.91 -15.83
CA GLU A 132 15.31 -3.72 -15.27
C GLU A 132 15.27 -3.47 -13.75
N GLN A 133 14.34 -2.63 -13.27
CA GLN A 133 14.16 -2.37 -11.85
C GLN A 133 13.76 -3.64 -11.09
N ARG A 134 12.84 -4.43 -11.64
CA ARG A 134 12.46 -5.72 -11.06
C ARG A 134 13.64 -6.68 -10.99
N GLU A 135 14.41 -6.80 -12.06
CA GLU A 135 15.60 -7.66 -12.09
C GLU A 135 16.61 -7.26 -11.01
N ILE A 136 16.84 -5.96 -10.82
CA ILE A 136 17.71 -5.46 -9.74
C ILE A 136 17.16 -5.88 -8.36
N LEU A 137 15.88 -5.70 -8.10
CA LEU A 137 15.25 -6.09 -6.83
C LEU A 137 15.33 -7.60 -6.59
N HIS A 138 15.22 -8.41 -7.64
CA HIS A 138 15.26 -9.87 -7.54
C HIS A 138 16.67 -10.43 -7.33
N THR A 139 17.72 -9.73 -7.83
CA THR A 139 19.06 -10.31 -7.94
C THR A 139 20.13 -9.61 -7.12
N ALA A 140 19.90 -8.38 -6.65
CA ALA A 140 20.91 -7.60 -5.93
C ALA A 140 21.25 -8.15 -4.53
N LEU A 141 20.44 -9.06 -3.98
CA LEU A 141 20.61 -9.67 -2.66
C LEU A 141 20.61 -11.19 -2.79
N ASP A 142 20.93 -11.87 -1.68
CA ASP A 142 20.81 -13.34 -1.54
C ASP A 142 19.36 -13.84 -1.51
N ARG A 143 18.40 -12.94 -1.48
CA ARG A 143 16.96 -13.16 -1.55
C ARG A 143 16.29 -12.12 -2.45
N PRO A 144 15.24 -12.46 -3.19
CA PRO A 144 14.50 -11.47 -3.96
C PRO A 144 13.73 -10.51 -3.06
N LEU A 145 13.66 -9.25 -3.50
CA LEU A 145 12.63 -8.31 -3.06
C LEU A 145 11.54 -8.26 -4.13
N GLU A 146 10.30 -8.36 -3.74
CA GLU A 146 9.20 -8.24 -4.68
C GLU A 146 8.99 -6.79 -5.12
N PHE A 147 8.54 -6.61 -6.36
CA PHE A 147 8.22 -5.33 -6.95
C PHE A 147 6.71 -5.20 -7.09
N TRP A 148 6.08 -4.29 -6.34
CA TRP A 148 4.63 -4.11 -6.29
C TRP A 148 4.18 -2.82 -6.97
N SER A 149 2.94 -2.82 -7.48
CA SER A 149 2.27 -1.63 -8.01
C SER A 149 1.02 -1.28 -7.22
N VAL A 150 0.57 -0.03 -7.39
CA VAL A 150 -0.72 0.46 -6.92
C VAL A 150 -1.61 0.69 -8.14
N ALA A 151 -2.81 0.10 -8.17
CA ALA A 151 -3.82 0.33 -9.19
C ALA A 151 -5.17 0.66 -8.54
N TYR A 152 -5.95 1.49 -9.19
CA TYR A 152 -7.26 1.91 -8.70
C TYR A 152 -8.36 1.45 -9.65
N GLU A 153 -9.58 1.36 -9.15
CA GLU A 153 -10.76 1.06 -9.98
C GLU A 153 -10.96 2.07 -11.13
N ARG A 154 -10.44 3.30 -10.98
CA ARG A 154 -10.53 4.34 -12.01
C ARG A 154 -9.82 3.95 -13.29
N GLU A 155 -8.66 3.26 -13.24
CA GLU A 155 -7.95 2.78 -14.43
C GLU A 155 -8.79 1.71 -15.16
N CYS A 156 -9.46 0.83 -14.41
CA CYS A 156 -10.41 -0.13 -14.97
C CYS A 156 -11.61 0.57 -15.63
N LYS A 157 -12.18 1.58 -14.96
CA LYS A 157 -13.36 2.32 -15.47
C LYS A 157 -13.05 3.15 -16.70
N THR A 158 -11.89 3.75 -16.78
CA THR A 158 -11.47 4.57 -17.93
C THR A 158 -10.95 3.72 -19.09
N GLY A 159 -10.68 2.42 -18.89
CA GLY A 159 -10.04 1.57 -19.88
C GLY A 159 -8.60 1.99 -20.18
N ALA A 160 -7.91 2.56 -19.20
CA ALA A 160 -6.52 2.96 -19.35
C ALA A 160 -5.64 1.76 -19.75
N ASP A 161 -4.82 1.94 -20.78
CA ASP A 161 -3.90 0.90 -21.23
C ASP A 161 -2.64 0.89 -20.35
N ILE A 162 -2.73 0.17 -19.25
CA ILE A 162 -1.64 0.01 -18.29
C ILE A 162 -1.01 -1.39 -18.32
N TYR A 163 -1.54 -2.30 -19.13
CA TYR A 163 -1.17 -3.73 -19.08
C TYR A 163 0.30 -3.99 -19.33
N ALA A 164 0.91 -3.32 -20.31
CA ALA A 164 2.32 -3.53 -20.63
C ALA A 164 3.23 -3.21 -19.43
N HIS A 165 2.94 -2.10 -18.72
CA HIS A 165 3.67 -1.71 -17.51
C HIS A 165 3.32 -2.62 -16.32
N ALA A 166 2.04 -2.91 -16.13
CA ALA A 166 1.57 -3.69 -14.99
C ALA A 166 2.12 -5.13 -14.96
N LYS A 167 2.40 -5.73 -16.14
CA LYS A 167 3.02 -7.06 -16.27
C LYS A 167 4.46 -7.13 -15.75
N GLU A 168 5.09 -6.00 -15.52
CA GLU A 168 6.46 -5.96 -14.99
C GLU A 168 6.50 -5.95 -13.45
N TYR A 169 5.35 -5.91 -12.79
CA TYR A 169 5.26 -6.08 -11.34
C TYR A 169 4.94 -7.52 -10.95
N ASP A 170 5.41 -7.91 -9.76
CA ASP A 170 5.15 -9.24 -9.18
C ASP A 170 3.75 -9.31 -8.57
N LEU A 171 3.26 -8.19 -8.05
CA LEU A 171 1.99 -8.08 -7.36
C LEU A 171 1.40 -6.67 -7.54
N THR A 172 0.07 -6.59 -7.60
CA THR A 172 -0.68 -5.32 -7.61
C THR A 172 -1.46 -5.14 -6.31
N THR A 173 -1.36 -3.97 -5.69
CA THR A 173 -2.32 -3.55 -4.68
C THR A 173 -3.47 -2.85 -5.38
N LEU A 174 -4.70 -3.33 -5.16
CA LEU A 174 -5.91 -2.83 -5.83
C LEU A 174 -6.76 -2.01 -4.87
N TRP A 175 -7.09 -0.78 -5.24
CA TRP A 175 -7.76 0.18 -4.39
C TRP A 175 -9.07 0.68 -4.99
N ILE A 176 -10.11 0.81 -4.15
CA ILE A 176 -11.41 1.38 -4.50
C ILE A 176 -11.49 2.78 -3.91
N TRP A 177 -11.23 3.80 -4.73
CA TRP A 177 -11.09 5.20 -4.30
C TRP A 177 -12.42 5.84 -3.87
N TYR A 178 -13.51 5.48 -4.55
CA TYR A 178 -14.85 5.97 -4.27
C TYR A 178 -15.69 4.89 -3.60
N SER A 179 -16.27 5.16 -2.42
CA SER A 179 -17.01 4.15 -1.67
C SER A 179 -18.23 3.59 -2.40
N GLU A 180 -18.87 4.34 -3.28
CA GLU A 180 -19.98 3.85 -4.13
C GLU A 180 -19.56 2.76 -5.14
N ASN A 181 -18.26 2.62 -5.42
CA ASN A 181 -17.75 1.58 -6.31
C ASN A 181 -17.53 0.23 -5.58
N ILE A 182 -17.70 0.19 -4.26
CA ILE A 182 -17.57 -1.05 -3.46
C ILE A 182 -18.54 -2.14 -3.93
N ASP A 183 -19.67 -1.77 -4.50
CA ASP A 183 -20.66 -2.73 -5.03
C ASP A 183 -20.15 -3.54 -6.23
N GLU A 184 -19.12 -3.05 -6.92
CA GLU A 184 -18.53 -3.68 -8.09
C GLU A 184 -17.17 -4.35 -7.80
N MET A 185 -16.80 -4.59 -6.54
CA MET A 185 -15.45 -5.08 -6.14
C MET A 185 -15.04 -6.38 -6.86
N ASN A 186 -15.96 -7.30 -7.14
CA ASN A 186 -15.64 -8.51 -7.90
C ASN A 186 -15.08 -8.19 -9.29
N LYS A 187 -15.72 -7.28 -10.02
CA LYS A 187 -15.28 -6.83 -11.34
C LYS A 187 -13.88 -6.22 -11.30
N TYR A 188 -13.64 -5.38 -10.30
CA TYR A 188 -12.32 -4.74 -10.16
C TYR A 188 -11.26 -5.73 -9.72
N LEU A 189 -11.59 -6.70 -8.88
CA LEU A 189 -10.67 -7.77 -8.49
C LEU A 189 -10.27 -8.64 -9.69
N GLU A 190 -11.23 -9.05 -10.53
CA GLU A 190 -10.95 -9.80 -11.76
C GLU A 190 -10.01 -9.01 -12.68
N TRP A 191 -10.29 -7.72 -12.86
CA TRP A 191 -9.40 -6.83 -13.61
C TRP A 191 -8.01 -6.71 -12.96
N GLY A 192 -7.92 -6.44 -11.66
CA GLY A 192 -6.66 -6.34 -10.92
C GLY A 192 -5.80 -7.60 -11.05
N ARG A 193 -6.42 -8.78 -10.97
CA ARG A 193 -5.76 -10.07 -11.20
C ARG A 193 -5.24 -10.25 -12.63
N SER A 194 -5.82 -9.58 -13.60
CA SER A 194 -5.33 -9.62 -14.98
C SER A 194 -4.08 -8.77 -15.22
N LEU A 195 -3.72 -7.87 -14.28
CA LEU A 195 -2.61 -6.94 -14.44
C LEU A 195 -1.24 -7.60 -14.29
N THR A 196 -1.08 -8.54 -13.36
CA THR A 196 0.19 -9.24 -13.12
C THR A 196 0.22 -10.60 -13.86
N LYS A 197 1.41 -11.16 -14.02
CA LYS A 197 1.58 -12.45 -14.73
C LYS A 197 0.87 -13.59 -14.01
N ASP A 198 0.95 -13.62 -12.68
CA ASP A 198 0.42 -14.72 -11.85
C ASP A 198 -0.92 -14.37 -11.19
N GLY A 199 -1.49 -13.21 -11.51
CA GLY A 199 -2.78 -12.78 -10.97
C GLY A 199 -2.73 -12.44 -9.46
N ARG A 200 -1.55 -12.05 -8.95
CA ARG A 200 -1.33 -11.78 -7.52
C ARG A 200 -1.84 -10.38 -7.16
N VAL A 201 -2.69 -10.33 -6.14
CA VAL A 201 -3.34 -9.10 -5.67
C VAL A 201 -3.35 -9.02 -4.14
N ILE A 202 -3.01 -7.85 -3.60
CA ILE A 202 -3.39 -7.41 -2.26
C ILE A 202 -4.53 -6.41 -2.41
N LEU A 203 -5.63 -6.61 -1.68
CA LEU A 203 -6.77 -5.70 -1.74
C LEU A 203 -6.58 -4.55 -0.77
N GLY A 204 -6.65 -3.32 -1.28
CA GLY A 204 -6.68 -2.12 -0.47
C GLY A 204 -8.03 -1.91 0.21
N VAL A 205 -8.00 -1.58 1.49
CA VAL A 205 -9.19 -1.33 2.32
C VAL A 205 -9.10 0.09 2.87
N TYR A 206 -9.94 0.99 2.37
CA TYR A 206 -10.00 2.37 2.85
C TYR A 206 -10.89 2.50 4.09
N MET A 207 -10.35 3.09 5.16
CA MET A 207 -11.11 3.49 6.35
C MET A 207 -11.69 4.91 6.25
N TYR A 208 -11.57 5.53 5.09
CA TYR A 208 -12.09 6.86 4.75
C TYR A 208 -12.43 6.91 3.26
N ASP A 209 -13.52 7.56 2.89
CA ASP A 209 -13.93 7.75 1.49
C ASP A 209 -13.17 8.95 0.90
N TYR A 210 -11.94 8.71 0.45
CA TYR A 210 -11.05 9.75 -0.09
C TYR A 210 -11.59 10.36 -1.39
N GLY A 211 -12.25 9.56 -2.21
CA GLY A 211 -12.85 10.05 -3.46
C GLY A 211 -13.91 11.14 -3.24
N ASN A 212 -14.65 11.04 -2.13
CA ASN A 212 -15.68 11.98 -1.76
C ASN A 212 -15.28 12.88 -0.57
N ALA A 213 -14.04 12.78 -0.08
CA ALA A 213 -13.51 13.58 1.02
C ALA A 213 -14.41 13.59 2.28
N ARG A 214 -14.89 12.41 2.70
CA ARG A 214 -15.81 12.22 3.83
C ARG A 214 -15.56 10.90 4.56
N PRO A 215 -16.04 10.73 5.81
CA PRO A 215 -16.06 9.42 6.44
C PRO A 215 -16.80 8.40 5.57
N ILE A 216 -16.23 7.20 5.44
CA ILE A 216 -16.93 6.08 4.81
C ILE A 216 -18.11 5.64 5.69
N SER A 217 -19.24 5.25 5.09
CA SER A 217 -20.36 4.73 5.86
C SER A 217 -20.04 3.37 6.48
N ASP A 218 -20.64 3.09 7.64
CA ASP A 218 -20.48 1.80 8.33
C ASP A 218 -20.87 0.61 7.44
N ASP A 219 -21.90 0.77 6.61
CA ASP A 219 -22.36 -0.27 5.68
C ASP A 219 -21.32 -0.54 4.59
N HIS A 220 -20.74 0.51 3.99
CA HIS A 220 -19.67 0.34 3.00
C HIS A 220 -18.41 -0.24 3.66
N MET A 221 -18.08 0.18 4.89
CA MET A 221 -16.92 -0.38 5.60
C MET A 221 -17.10 -1.87 5.86
N LYS A 222 -18.24 -2.30 6.40
CA LYS A 222 -18.54 -3.71 6.63
C LYS A 222 -18.51 -4.50 5.33
N LYS A 223 -19.14 -3.99 4.27
CA LYS A 223 -19.20 -4.65 2.97
C LYS A 223 -17.81 -4.92 2.37
N GLN A 224 -16.90 -3.93 2.40
CA GLN A 224 -15.55 -4.16 1.90
C GLN A 224 -14.75 -5.13 2.78
N LEU A 225 -14.95 -5.14 4.10
CA LEU A 225 -14.30 -6.07 5.01
C LEU A 225 -14.82 -7.51 4.83
N ASP A 226 -16.13 -7.70 4.68
CA ASP A 226 -16.74 -9.01 4.43
C ASP A 226 -16.26 -9.59 3.09
N PHE A 227 -16.22 -8.76 2.03
CA PHE A 227 -15.66 -9.14 0.75
C PHE A 227 -14.17 -9.53 0.88
N THR A 228 -13.40 -8.72 1.58
CA THR A 228 -11.97 -8.97 1.82
C THR A 228 -11.76 -10.31 2.53
N TYR A 229 -12.56 -10.60 3.55
CA TYR A 229 -12.52 -11.86 4.29
C TYR A 229 -12.82 -13.06 3.37
N GLU A 230 -13.90 -12.98 2.58
CA GLU A 230 -14.27 -14.02 1.62
C GLU A 230 -13.09 -14.33 0.67
N LYS A 231 -12.46 -13.29 0.10
CA LYS A 231 -11.38 -13.46 -0.86
C LYS A 231 -10.05 -13.92 -0.23
N LEU A 232 -9.80 -13.56 1.03
CA LEU A 232 -8.66 -14.11 1.81
C LEU A 232 -8.83 -15.60 2.10
N VAL A 233 -10.05 -16.02 2.49
CA VAL A 233 -10.37 -17.41 2.82
C VAL A 233 -10.34 -18.30 1.57
N SER A 234 -10.88 -17.81 0.45
CA SER A 234 -10.84 -18.53 -0.83
C SER A 234 -9.45 -18.59 -1.45
N GLY A 235 -8.52 -17.71 -1.01
CA GLY A 235 -7.19 -17.60 -1.60
C GLY A 235 -7.15 -16.85 -2.93
N GLU A 236 -8.22 -16.12 -3.27
CA GLU A 236 -8.27 -15.29 -4.47
C GLU A 236 -7.40 -14.03 -4.37
N ILE A 237 -7.10 -13.58 -3.14
CA ILE A 237 -6.14 -12.51 -2.86
C ILE A 237 -5.06 -13.00 -1.90
N GLU A 238 -3.86 -12.43 -1.99
CA GLU A 238 -2.75 -12.81 -1.12
C GLU A 238 -2.79 -12.12 0.24
N GLY A 239 -3.43 -10.96 0.31
CA GLY A 239 -3.52 -10.17 1.52
C GLY A 239 -4.50 -9.02 1.38
N ALA A 240 -4.61 -8.24 2.46
CA ALA A 240 -5.29 -6.96 2.46
C ALA A 240 -4.41 -5.88 3.07
N MET A 241 -4.52 -4.64 2.60
CA MET A 241 -3.76 -3.49 3.09
C MET A 241 -4.71 -2.41 3.58
N LEU A 242 -4.66 -2.12 4.88
CA LEU A 242 -5.52 -1.13 5.53
C LEU A 242 -4.95 0.28 5.31
N HIS A 243 -5.73 1.18 4.76
CA HIS A 243 -5.36 2.57 4.53
C HIS A 243 -6.03 3.47 5.55
N SER A 244 -5.34 4.10 6.40
CA SER A 244 -3.94 4.09 6.75
C SER A 244 -3.78 4.39 8.24
N SER A 245 -2.54 4.39 8.74
CA SER A 245 -2.25 4.84 10.12
C SER A 245 -2.80 6.25 10.39
N CYS A 246 -2.89 7.11 9.36
CA CYS A 246 -3.44 8.47 9.47
C CYS A 246 -4.94 8.54 9.80
N ASN A 247 -5.67 7.43 9.72
CA ASN A 247 -7.11 7.36 9.98
C ASN A 247 -7.46 6.79 11.38
N MET A 248 -6.45 6.36 12.16
CA MET A 248 -6.71 5.46 13.27
C MET A 248 -7.19 6.15 14.55
N ASP A 249 -6.71 7.33 14.88
CA ASP A 249 -6.98 8.03 16.15
C ASP A 249 -7.72 9.37 15.96
N ILE A 250 -8.48 9.50 14.89
CA ILE A 250 -9.25 10.70 14.54
C ILE A 250 -10.77 10.52 14.68
N GLY A 251 -11.21 9.48 15.38
CA GLY A 251 -12.62 9.26 15.74
C GLY A 251 -13.50 8.70 14.63
N LEU A 252 -12.94 8.00 13.64
CA LEU A 252 -13.72 7.34 12.59
C LEU A 252 -14.33 6.01 13.09
N SER A 253 -15.63 5.81 12.87
CA SER A 253 -16.31 4.52 13.12
C SER A 253 -15.67 3.37 12.34
N ALA A 254 -15.21 3.65 11.13
CA ALA A 254 -14.51 2.68 10.27
C ALA A 254 -13.29 2.05 10.94
N THR A 255 -12.53 2.82 11.74
CA THR A 255 -11.37 2.28 12.48
C THR A 255 -11.82 1.27 13.55
N GLN A 256 -12.89 1.57 14.28
CA GLN A 256 -13.45 0.67 15.27
C GLN A 256 -14.02 -0.61 14.62
N ILE A 257 -14.76 -0.46 13.53
CA ILE A 257 -15.30 -1.60 12.75
C ILE A 257 -14.17 -2.49 12.25
N THR A 258 -13.08 -1.89 11.74
CA THR A 258 -11.89 -2.64 11.29
C THR A 258 -11.24 -3.41 12.44
N LYS A 259 -11.12 -2.78 13.63
CA LYS A 259 -10.55 -3.44 14.81
C LYS A 259 -11.39 -4.65 15.23
N GLU A 260 -12.72 -4.48 15.31
CA GLU A 260 -13.65 -5.56 15.65
C GLU A 260 -13.60 -6.70 14.63
N TRP A 261 -13.50 -6.37 13.33
CA TRP A 261 -13.33 -7.35 12.27
C TRP A 261 -12.03 -8.15 12.44
N LEU A 262 -10.91 -7.47 12.69
CA LEU A 262 -9.61 -8.11 12.95
C LEU A 262 -9.66 -9.02 14.17
N ASP A 263 -10.36 -8.66 15.24
CA ASP A 263 -10.49 -9.46 16.44
C ASP A 263 -11.30 -10.76 16.21
N ASN A 264 -12.09 -10.82 15.14
CA ASN A 264 -12.91 -11.97 14.77
C ASN A 264 -12.29 -12.89 13.69
N ILE A 265 -11.29 -12.42 12.92
CA ILE A 265 -10.57 -13.26 11.94
C ILE A 265 -9.48 -14.09 12.62
N LYS A 266 -9.36 -15.35 12.21
CA LYS A 266 -8.38 -16.30 12.77
C LYS A 266 -7.42 -16.80 11.70
#